data_7b88605ee4454dbca5e37d5b0897d1e9
#
_entry.id   7b88605ee4454dbca5e37d5b0897d1e9
#
_cell.length_a   1.000
_cell.length_b   1.000
_cell.length_c   1.000
_cell.angle_alpha   90.00
_cell.angle_beta   90.00
_cell.angle_gamma   90.00
#
_symmetry.space_group_name_H-M   'P 1'
#
loop_
_entity.id
_entity.type
_entity.pdbx_description
1 polymer ?
#
loop_
_entity_poly.entity_id
_entity_poly.type
_entity_poly.pdbx_seq_one_letter_code
_entity_poly.pdbx_strand_id
1 'polypeptide(L)'
;GKTGTYVSEKFPFAYDYADDDADASPAGSHGTHVAGIAAGNAGEIMGVAPDAQIIVAKVERDRGGIPDSALLSALDDMAVIKPDVVNLSLGRTAGMDSAADTLFAGVYEKLQNNGTIVDVAAGNEYSAAYGNKSGKNLPYASDPDSSVLCEPASYSSVVSVASVDNSLAHSAFSVGDRDIPYQRAGGANGQKMPDLSDLTGGPFEYVDGGIGSAEDGAALKAKYPEGLAGKIVLVKRGSLTFQTKFNNIAGSKPAGFIVYNNVPGDSLVVMSLATDGVPA
;
A
#
# COMPACT_ATOMS: atom_id res chain seq x y z
N GLY A 1 -33.35 -8.54 -0.75
CA GLY A 1 -32.05 -8.41 -0.11
C GLY A 1 -31.63 -9.67 0.61
N LYS A 2 -30.37 -9.84 0.86
CA LYS A 2 -29.83 -10.99 1.61
C LYS A 2 -30.03 -10.77 3.11
N THR A 3 -30.12 -11.85 3.86
CA THR A 3 -30.16 -11.80 5.31
C THR A 3 -28.72 -11.92 5.81
N GLY A 4 -28.11 -10.79 6.15
CA GLY A 4 -26.73 -10.77 6.66
C GLY A 4 -26.63 -11.24 8.11
N THR A 5 -25.41 -11.52 8.52
CA THR A 5 -25.07 -11.92 9.88
C THR A 5 -24.70 -10.65 10.70
N TYR A 6 -25.29 -10.51 11.88
CA TYR A 6 -24.83 -9.55 12.87
C TYR A 6 -23.61 -10.12 13.61
N VAL A 7 -22.49 -9.42 13.55
CA VAL A 7 -21.25 -9.84 14.21
C VAL A 7 -21.04 -9.07 15.53
N SER A 8 -21.22 -7.76 15.50
CA SER A 8 -21.08 -6.87 16.66
C SER A 8 -21.69 -5.51 16.36
N GLU A 9 -21.70 -4.60 17.34
CA GLU A 9 -22.09 -3.19 17.11
C GLU A 9 -21.20 -2.52 16.05
N LYS A 10 -19.90 -2.86 16.01
CA LYS A 10 -18.97 -2.36 14.99
C LYS A 10 -19.27 -2.94 13.61
N PHE A 11 -19.75 -4.17 13.53
CA PHE A 11 -20.07 -4.90 12.32
C PHE A 11 -21.52 -5.39 12.35
N PRO A 12 -22.50 -4.49 12.11
CA PRO A 12 -23.91 -4.83 12.26
C PRO A 12 -24.45 -5.73 11.13
N PHE A 13 -23.73 -5.83 10.02
CA PHE A 13 -24.11 -6.65 8.88
C PHE A 13 -22.86 -7.20 8.18
N ALA A 14 -22.86 -8.50 7.87
CA ALA A 14 -21.84 -9.15 7.07
C ALA A 14 -22.50 -10.22 6.18
N TYR A 15 -22.12 -10.30 4.91
CA TYR A 15 -22.59 -11.31 3.96
C TYR A 15 -21.56 -11.56 2.87
N ASP A 16 -21.40 -12.82 2.44
CA ASP A 16 -20.62 -13.22 1.28
C ASP A 16 -21.51 -13.32 0.03
N TYR A 17 -21.39 -12.33 -0.83
CA TYR A 17 -22.13 -12.28 -2.10
C TYR A 17 -21.46 -13.10 -3.20
N ALA A 18 -20.18 -13.42 -3.05
CA ALA A 18 -19.42 -14.17 -4.05
C ALA A 18 -19.71 -15.66 -4.01
N ASP A 19 -19.83 -16.21 -2.81
CA ASP A 19 -20.13 -17.63 -2.57
C ASP A 19 -21.57 -17.84 -2.08
N ASP A 20 -22.33 -16.74 -1.92
CA ASP A 20 -23.76 -16.68 -1.57
C ASP A 20 -24.09 -17.34 -0.23
N ASP A 21 -23.31 -17.00 0.80
CA ASP A 21 -23.50 -17.51 2.14
C ASP A 21 -23.27 -16.45 3.24
N ALA A 22 -23.36 -16.87 4.49
CA ALA A 22 -23.23 -15.99 5.64
C ALA A 22 -21.80 -15.87 6.18
N ASP A 23 -20.83 -16.57 5.60
CA ASP A 23 -19.43 -16.56 6.01
C ASP A 23 -18.64 -15.47 5.26
N ALA A 24 -18.68 -14.26 5.75
CA ALA A 24 -17.88 -13.15 5.21
C ALA A 24 -16.45 -13.12 5.74
N SER A 25 -15.93 -14.23 6.26
CA SER A 25 -14.53 -14.35 6.70
C SER A 25 -13.57 -14.07 5.53
N PRO A 26 -12.49 -13.33 5.77
CA PRO A 26 -11.59 -12.95 4.69
C PRO A 26 -10.73 -14.13 4.24
N ALA A 27 -10.71 -14.44 2.94
CA ALA A 27 -9.75 -15.36 2.34
C ALA A 27 -8.36 -14.72 2.11
N GLY A 28 -8.32 -13.39 2.08
CA GLY A 28 -7.10 -12.59 1.89
C GLY A 28 -7.03 -11.42 2.87
N SER A 29 -5.92 -10.69 2.85
CA SER A 29 -5.68 -9.58 3.78
C SER A 29 -6.20 -8.22 3.29
N HIS A 30 -6.51 -8.05 2.01
CA HIS A 30 -6.80 -6.76 1.40
C HIS A 30 -8.03 -6.06 2.01
N GLY A 31 -9.20 -6.73 2.07
CA GLY A 31 -10.42 -6.15 2.64
C GLY A 31 -10.27 -5.81 4.12
N THR A 32 -9.58 -6.66 4.89
CA THR A 32 -9.28 -6.40 6.31
C THR A 32 -8.39 -5.17 6.47
N HIS A 33 -7.38 -5.01 5.61
CA HIS A 33 -6.49 -3.84 5.62
C HIS A 33 -7.26 -2.56 5.27
N VAL A 34 -8.09 -2.58 4.24
CA VAL A 34 -8.96 -1.46 3.84
C VAL A 34 -9.89 -1.06 4.99
N ALA A 35 -10.59 -2.02 5.59
CA ALA A 35 -11.49 -1.77 6.72
C ALA A 35 -10.74 -1.18 7.93
N GLY A 36 -9.52 -1.65 8.20
CA GLY A 36 -8.65 -1.13 9.25
C GLY A 36 -8.26 0.33 9.03
N ILE A 37 -7.89 0.71 7.80
CA ILE A 37 -7.57 2.10 7.44
C ILE A 37 -8.81 2.98 7.57
N ALA A 38 -9.97 2.51 7.11
CA ALA A 38 -11.20 3.29 7.15
C ALA A 38 -11.69 3.52 8.58
N ALA A 39 -11.83 2.47 9.37
CA ALA A 39 -12.54 2.54 10.64
C ALA A 39 -11.98 1.61 11.74
N GLY A 40 -10.72 1.22 11.68
CA GLY A 40 -10.06 0.44 12.73
C GLY A 40 -10.13 1.18 14.08
N ASN A 41 -10.38 0.43 15.16
CA ASN A 41 -10.40 0.97 16.53
C ASN A 41 -9.94 -0.12 17.49
N ALA A 42 -8.64 -0.45 17.47
CA ALA A 42 -8.07 -1.49 18.32
C ALA A 42 -6.61 -1.17 18.68
N GLY A 43 -6.37 -0.83 19.94
CA GLY A 43 -5.03 -0.59 20.47
C GLY A 43 -4.30 0.54 19.76
N GLU A 44 -3.18 0.23 19.10
CA GLU A 44 -2.39 1.20 18.33
C GLU A 44 -2.92 1.44 16.91
N ILE A 45 -3.90 0.63 16.46
CA ILE A 45 -4.49 0.74 15.13
C ILE A 45 -5.74 1.61 15.22
N MET A 46 -5.65 2.80 14.64
CA MET A 46 -6.77 3.74 14.56
C MET A 46 -6.98 4.15 13.10
N GLY A 47 -8.16 3.86 12.58
CA GLY A 47 -8.60 4.28 11.25
C GLY A 47 -8.98 5.75 11.22
N VAL A 48 -9.33 6.24 10.05
CA VAL A 48 -9.73 7.65 9.84
C VAL A 48 -11.06 7.97 10.54
N ALA A 49 -12.00 7.01 10.57
CA ALA A 49 -13.31 7.12 11.23
C ALA A 49 -13.50 5.97 12.24
N PRO A 50 -12.80 5.98 13.40
CA PRO A 50 -12.75 4.84 14.31
C PRO A 50 -14.10 4.49 14.93
N ASP A 51 -15.03 5.43 15.00
CA ASP A 51 -16.36 5.21 15.55
C ASP A 51 -17.41 4.79 14.51
N ALA A 52 -17.07 4.79 13.22
CA ALA A 52 -17.98 4.32 12.18
C ALA A 52 -18.26 2.83 12.30
N GLN A 53 -19.49 2.44 12.03
CA GLN A 53 -19.87 1.03 11.84
C GLN A 53 -19.43 0.57 10.45
N ILE A 54 -19.10 -0.70 10.33
CA ILE A 54 -18.68 -1.31 9.07
C ILE A 54 -19.70 -2.36 8.63
N ILE A 55 -20.27 -2.18 7.44
CA ILE A 55 -21.04 -3.19 6.75
C ILE A 55 -20.09 -3.96 5.84
N VAL A 56 -20.02 -5.27 6.01
CA VAL A 56 -19.16 -6.14 5.21
C VAL A 56 -19.97 -6.81 4.09
N ALA A 57 -19.67 -6.43 2.86
CA ALA A 57 -20.17 -7.10 1.66
C ALA A 57 -18.99 -7.75 0.94
N LYS A 58 -18.75 -9.04 1.19
CA LYS A 58 -17.68 -9.78 0.53
C LYS A 58 -18.12 -10.13 -0.90
N VAL A 59 -17.37 -9.65 -1.89
CA VAL A 59 -17.67 -9.83 -3.31
C VAL A 59 -16.58 -10.58 -4.05
N GLU A 60 -15.48 -10.90 -3.38
CA GLU A 60 -14.38 -11.70 -3.92
C GLU A 60 -14.48 -13.14 -3.43
N ARG A 61 -14.40 -14.09 -4.36
CA ARG A 61 -14.37 -15.53 -4.04
C ARG A 61 -13.08 -15.90 -3.31
N ASP A 62 -13.16 -16.94 -2.47
CA ASP A 62 -12.00 -17.48 -1.76
C ASP A 62 -10.85 -17.91 -2.69
N ARG A 63 -11.17 -18.27 -3.93
CA ARG A 63 -10.19 -18.63 -4.97
C ARG A 63 -9.80 -17.46 -5.88
N GLY A 64 -10.20 -16.25 -5.50
CA GLY A 64 -10.01 -15.02 -6.26
C GLY A 64 -11.06 -14.78 -7.35
N GLY A 65 -11.12 -13.51 -7.76
CA GLY A 65 -12.04 -13.00 -8.76
C GLY A 65 -13.36 -12.51 -8.18
N ILE A 66 -13.85 -11.42 -8.76
CA ILE A 66 -15.08 -10.73 -8.36
C ILE A 66 -16.13 -10.96 -9.46
N PRO A 67 -17.16 -11.79 -9.22
CA PRO A 67 -18.26 -11.94 -10.18
C PRO A 67 -19.09 -10.66 -10.25
N ASP A 68 -19.48 -10.25 -11.45
CA ASP A 68 -20.36 -9.09 -11.66
C ASP A 68 -21.68 -9.23 -10.91
N SER A 69 -22.23 -10.45 -10.89
CA SER A 69 -23.46 -10.76 -10.16
C SER A 69 -23.34 -10.56 -8.65
N ALA A 70 -22.17 -10.89 -8.07
CA ALA A 70 -21.91 -10.67 -6.65
C ALA A 70 -21.84 -9.17 -6.33
N LEU A 71 -21.08 -8.41 -7.12
CA LEU A 71 -20.97 -6.97 -6.96
C LEU A 71 -22.31 -6.28 -7.12
N LEU A 72 -23.08 -6.60 -8.17
CA LEU A 72 -24.43 -6.03 -8.39
C LEU A 72 -25.38 -6.36 -7.23
N SER A 73 -25.40 -7.60 -6.76
CA SER A 73 -26.26 -8.00 -5.65
C SER A 73 -25.89 -7.25 -4.35
N ALA A 74 -24.60 -7.08 -4.09
CA ALA A 74 -24.12 -6.30 -2.95
C ALA A 74 -24.56 -4.83 -3.04
N LEU A 75 -24.37 -4.20 -4.20
CA LEU A 75 -24.75 -2.79 -4.41
C LEU A 75 -26.27 -2.59 -4.35
N ASP A 76 -27.07 -3.54 -4.86
CA ASP A 76 -28.53 -3.49 -4.72
C ASP A 76 -28.98 -3.56 -3.26
N ASP A 77 -28.35 -4.39 -2.45
CA ASP A 77 -28.63 -4.45 -1.01
C ASP A 77 -28.17 -3.17 -0.29
N MET A 78 -27.02 -2.58 -0.66
CA MET A 78 -26.60 -1.30 -0.14
C MET A 78 -27.61 -0.18 -0.50
N ALA A 79 -28.22 -0.24 -1.67
CA ALA A 79 -29.29 0.71 -2.04
C ALA A 79 -30.56 0.58 -1.19
N VAL A 80 -30.77 -0.57 -0.53
CA VAL A 80 -31.86 -0.80 0.44
C VAL A 80 -31.43 -0.42 1.86
N ILE A 81 -30.23 -0.83 2.26
CA ILE A 81 -29.65 -0.57 3.59
C ILE A 81 -29.37 0.93 3.77
N LYS A 82 -28.97 1.61 2.70
CA LYS A 82 -28.62 3.05 2.64
C LYS A 82 -27.50 3.43 3.62
N PRO A 83 -26.32 2.84 3.50
CA PRO A 83 -25.18 3.31 4.26
C PRO A 83 -24.83 4.76 3.86
N ASP A 84 -24.16 5.48 4.74
CA ASP A 84 -23.68 6.84 4.43
C ASP A 84 -22.61 6.81 3.33
N VAL A 85 -21.72 5.80 3.38
CA VAL A 85 -20.60 5.62 2.43
C VAL A 85 -20.50 4.17 1.99
N VAL A 86 -20.24 3.94 0.71
CA VAL A 86 -19.79 2.66 0.15
C VAL A 86 -18.38 2.83 -0.38
N ASN A 87 -17.40 2.09 0.16
CA ASN A 87 -16.03 2.09 -0.34
C ASN A 87 -15.78 0.88 -1.24
N LEU A 88 -15.25 1.14 -2.42
CA LEU A 88 -14.85 0.15 -3.41
C LEU A 88 -13.36 0.25 -3.72
N SER A 89 -12.53 -0.38 -2.90
CA SER A 89 -11.09 -0.52 -3.17
C SER A 89 -10.83 -1.65 -4.18
N LEU A 90 -11.55 -1.60 -5.28
CA LEU A 90 -11.53 -2.59 -6.37
C LEU A 90 -11.87 -1.89 -7.69
N GLY A 91 -11.56 -2.53 -8.81
CA GLY A 91 -11.89 -1.99 -10.13
C GLY A 91 -11.32 -2.82 -11.26
N ARG A 92 -11.72 -2.48 -12.47
CA ARG A 92 -11.18 -3.03 -13.72
C ARG A 92 -10.33 -1.98 -14.40
N THR A 93 -9.19 -2.39 -14.92
CA THR A 93 -8.30 -1.51 -15.69
C THR A 93 -9.01 -0.97 -16.93
N ALA A 94 -8.74 0.28 -17.28
CA ALA A 94 -9.29 0.96 -18.43
C ALA A 94 -10.83 1.05 -18.41
N GLY A 95 -11.34 1.69 -17.38
CA GLY A 95 -12.76 1.93 -17.23
C GLY A 95 -13.36 2.74 -18.36
N MET A 96 -14.60 2.39 -18.69
CA MET A 96 -15.42 3.17 -19.61
C MET A 96 -16.27 4.19 -18.85
N ASP A 97 -16.80 5.14 -19.57
CA ASP A 97 -17.78 6.09 -19.05
C ASP A 97 -19.11 5.35 -18.75
N SER A 98 -19.83 5.87 -17.77
CA SER A 98 -21.12 5.32 -17.33
C SER A 98 -22.17 5.23 -18.46
N ALA A 99 -22.04 6.03 -19.51
CA ALA A 99 -22.94 5.98 -20.67
C ALA A 99 -22.76 4.68 -21.50
N ALA A 100 -21.59 4.03 -21.40
CA ALA A 100 -21.30 2.78 -22.09
C ALA A 100 -21.69 1.54 -21.26
N ASP A 101 -21.88 1.69 -19.94
CA ASP A 101 -22.27 0.61 -19.02
C ASP A 101 -23.57 0.93 -18.29
N THR A 102 -24.69 0.64 -18.95
CA THR A 102 -26.01 0.93 -18.40
C THR A 102 -26.41 0.01 -17.23
N LEU A 103 -25.78 -1.14 -17.08
CA LEU A 103 -26.12 -2.11 -16.04
C LEU A 103 -25.61 -1.62 -14.68
N PHE A 104 -24.31 -1.31 -14.60
CA PHE A 104 -23.70 -0.85 -13.37
C PHE A 104 -24.01 0.62 -13.09
N ALA A 105 -24.03 1.48 -14.11
CA ALA A 105 -24.31 2.90 -13.93
C ALA A 105 -25.63 3.16 -13.18
N GLY A 106 -26.67 2.40 -13.50
CA GLY A 106 -27.99 2.57 -12.86
C GLY A 106 -27.97 2.28 -11.35
N VAL A 107 -27.17 1.32 -10.88
CA VAL A 107 -27.11 1.02 -9.45
C VAL A 107 -26.28 2.06 -8.69
N TYR A 108 -25.22 2.61 -9.28
CA TYR A 108 -24.44 3.69 -8.69
C TYR A 108 -25.24 5.00 -8.63
N GLU A 109 -25.99 5.34 -9.67
CA GLU A 109 -26.90 6.47 -9.66
C GLU A 109 -27.99 6.31 -8.58
N LYS A 110 -28.51 5.10 -8.39
CA LYS A 110 -29.49 4.82 -7.33
C LYS A 110 -28.91 5.04 -5.93
N LEU A 111 -27.66 4.61 -5.69
CA LEU A 111 -26.96 4.86 -4.43
C LEU A 111 -26.76 6.36 -4.20
N GLN A 112 -26.28 7.10 -5.20
CA GLN A 112 -26.11 8.53 -5.14
C GLN A 112 -27.46 9.26 -4.86
N ASN A 113 -28.52 8.86 -5.54
CA ASN A 113 -29.87 9.44 -5.34
C ASN A 113 -30.45 9.12 -3.95
N ASN A 114 -30.00 8.03 -3.31
CA ASN A 114 -30.34 7.71 -1.92
C ASN A 114 -29.53 8.54 -0.90
N GLY A 115 -28.55 9.33 -1.34
CA GLY A 115 -27.66 10.11 -0.48
C GLY A 115 -26.41 9.33 -0.03
N THR A 116 -26.19 8.12 -0.54
CA THR A 116 -24.96 7.33 -0.28
C THR A 116 -23.81 7.86 -1.10
N ILE A 117 -22.70 8.17 -0.47
CA ILE A 117 -21.44 8.48 -1.15
C ILE A 117 -20.78 7.18 -1.56
N VAL A 118 -20.42 7.05 -2.82
CA VAL A 118 -19.64 5.88 -3.29
C VAL A 118 -18.25 6.34 -3.64
N ASP A 119 -17.25 5.94 -2.88
CA ASP A 119 -15.84 6.19 -3.17
C ASP A 119 -15.18 4.97 -3.79
N VAL A 120 -14.40 5.19 -4.83
CA VAL A 120 -13.80 4.14 -5.64
C VAL A 120 -12.33 4.43 -5.88
N ALA A 121 -11.49 3.42 -5.71
CA ALA A 121 -10.08 3.53 -6.06
C ALA A 121 -9.89 3.87 -7.54
N ALA A 122 -9.11 4.89 -7.84
CA ALA A 122 -8.83 5.32 -9.22
C ALA A 122 -8.06 4.27 -10.05
N GLY A 123 -7.35 3.35 -9.38
CA GLY A 123 -6.58 2.27 -9.99
C GLY A 123 -5.09 2.35 -9.67
N ASN A 124 -4.35 1.39 -10.21
CA ASN A 124 -2.91 1.25 -10.00
C ASN A 124 -2.11 1.42 -11.31
N GLU A 125 -2.75 1.83 -12.37
CA GLU A 125 -2.16 2.01 -13.70
C GLU A 125 -1.82 3.47 -13.92
N TYR A 126 -0.53 3.73 -14.17
CA TYR A 126 0.01 5.09 -14.32
C TYR A 126 0.02 5.60 -15.76
N SER A 127 -0.36 4.79 -16.72
CA SER A 127 -0.40 5.20 -18.12
C SER A 127 -1.49 4.50 -18.88
N ALA A 128 -1.91 5.12 -20.00
CA ALA A 128 -2.85 4.57 -20.98
C ALA A 128 -2.38 3.26 -21.65
N ALA A 129 -1.14 2.84 -21.45
CA ALA A 129 -0.66 1.57 -21.97
C ALA A 129 -1.31 0.43 -21.19
N TYR A 130 -2.28 -0.23 -21.82
CA TYR A 130 -2.93 -1.41 -21.27
C TYR A 130 -1.90 -2.44 -20.80
N GLY A 131 -2.02 -2.86 -19.55
CA GLY A 131 -1.11 -3.82 -18.94
C GLY A 131 0.19 -3.22 -18.39
N ASN A 132 0.33 -1.91 -18.29
CA ASN A 132 1.46 -1.28 -17.59
C ASN A 132 1.36 -1.51 -16.06
N LYS A 133 1.67 -2.73 -15.64
CA LYS A 133 1.70 -3.12 -14.23
C LYS A 133 2.96 -2.63 -13.49
N SER A 134 3.87 -1.96 -14.18
CA SER A 134 5.15 -1.53 -13.59
C SER A 134 5.02 -0.27 -12.74
N GLY A 135 3.88 0.41 -12.76
CA GLY A 135 3.69 1.66 -12.06
C GLY A 135 4.63 2.77 -12.52
N LYS A 136 5.24 2.63 -13.69
CA LYS A 136 6.16 3.62 -14.25
C LYS A 136 5.43 4.46 -15.26
N ASN A 137 5.49 5.76 -15.07
CA ASN A 137 5.16 6.70 -16.12
C ASN A 137 6.11 6.42 -17.30
N LEU A 138 5.58 5.97 -18.43
CA LEU A 138 6.41 5.75 -19.60
C LEU A 138 6.87 7.12 -20.13
N PRO A 139 8.18 7.42 -20.16
CA PRO A 139 8.70 8.75 -20.47
C PRO A 139 8.41 9.22 -21.91
N TYR A 140 7.72 8.41 -22.68
CA TYR A 140 7.41 8.65 -24.09
C TYR A 140 5.89 8.64 -24.38
N ALA A 141 5.04 8.61 -23.35
CA ALA A 141 3.63 8.86 -23.58
C ALA A 141 3.51 10.31 -24.10
N SER A 142 3.03 10.47 -25.31
CA SER A 142 2.82 11.79 -25.94
C SER A 142 1.75 12.63 -25.21
N ASP A 143 1.00 11.99 -24.34
CA ASP A 143 0.02 12.58 -23.45
C ASP A 143 0.18 11.98 -22.06
N PRO A 144 0.94 12.64 -21.15
CA PRO A 144 1.13 12.17 -19.79
C PRO A 144 -0.14 12.23 -18.93
N ASP A 145 -1.15 12.96 -19.37
CA ASP A 145 -2.44 13.11 -18.66
C ASP A 145 -3.45 12.03 -19.05
N SER A 146 -3.10 11.12 -19.96
CA SER A 146 -3.92 9.98 -20.35
C SER A 146 -3.83 8.81 -19.39
N SER A 147 -3.73 9.08 -18.08
CA SER A 147 -3.85 8.02 -17.08
C SER A 147 -5.26 7.45 -17.10
N VAL A 148 -5.36 6.13 -17.01
CA VAL A 148 -6.62 5.41 -17.14
C VAL A 148 -7.22 5.20 -15.77
N LEU A 149 -8.41 5.77 -15.54
CA LEU A 149 -9.20 5.43 -14.39
C LEU A 149 -9.71 3.99 -14.50
N CYS A 150 -9.72 3.27 -13.39
CA CYS A 150 -10.43 2.01 -13.31
C CYS A 150 -11.93 2.20 -13.41
N GLU A 151 -12.65 1.21 -13.90
CA GLU A 151 -14.09 1.10 -13.74
C GLU A 151 -14.40 0.52 -12.35
N PRO A 152 -15.33 1.05 -11.53
CA PRO A 152 -16.25 2.16 -11.85
C PRO A 152 -15.76 3.56 -11.44
N ALA A 153 -14.49 3.79 -11.12
CA ALA A 153 -13.97 5.12 -10.77
C ALA A 153 -14.15 6.15 -11.91
N SER A 154 -14.33 5.68 -13.15
CA SER A 154 -14.64 6.51 -14.33
C SER A 154 -16.09 7.01 -14.40
N TYR A 155 -16.99 6.57 -13.50
CA TYR A 155 -18.40 6.94 -13.53
C TYR A 155 -18.64 8.28 -12.85
N SER A 156 -19.56 9.08 -13.40
CA SER A 156 -19.89 10.41 -12.88
C SER A 156 -20.65 10.39 -11.54
N SER A 157 -21.24 9.23 -11.17
CA SER A 157 -21.99 9.03 -9.92
C SER A 157 -21.15 8.60 -8.73
N VAL A 158 -19.84 8.52 -8.88
CA VAL A 158 -18.93 8.09 -7.81
C VAL A 158 -17.83 9.13 -7.55
N VAL A 159 -17.16 9.01 -6.42
CA VAL A 159 -15.97 9.78 -6.08
C VAL A 159 -14.75 8.93 -6.42
N SER A 160 -13.97 9.33 -7.41
CA SER A 160 -12.73 8.66 -7.78
C SER A 160 -11.60 9.11 -6.86
N VAL A 161 -10.97 8.15 -6.17
CA VAL A 161 -9.93 8.42 -5.17
C VAL A 161 -8.58 7.91 -5.65
N ALA A 162 -7.67 8.81 -5.94
CA ALA A 162 -6.29 8.50 -6.31
C ALA A 162 -5.35 8.68 -5.12
N SER A 163 -4.29 7.88 -5.07
CA SER A 163 -3.22 8.07 -4.11
C SER A 163 -2.33 9.24 -4.51
N VAL A 164 -1.76 9.90 -3.52
CA VAL A 164 -0.73 10.92 -3.72
C VAL A 164 0.46 10.61 -2.84
N ASP A 165 1.66 10.71 -3.41
CA ASP A 165 2.87 10.69 -2.62
C ASP A 165 2.98 12.02 -1.88
N ASN A 166 2.92 11.95 -0.55
CA ASN A 166 3.09 13.14 0.27
C ASN A 166 4.58 13.52 0.32
N SER A 167 5.04 14.28 -0.67
CA SER A 167 6.43 14.73 -0.77
C SER A 167 6.90 15.61 0.39
N LEU A 168 5.96 16.15 1.18
CA LEU A 168 6.27 16.94 2.38
C LEU A 168 6.50 16.07 3.63
N ALA A 169 6.18 14.78 3.56
CA ALA A 169 6.33 13.83 4.66
C ALA A 169 7.48 12.83 4.45
N HIS A 170 8.31 13.00 3.43
CA HIS A 170 9.50 12.18 3.27
C HIS A 170 10.52 12.53 4.34
N SER A 171 10.97 11.53 5.10
CA SER A 171 12.17 11.67 5.91
C SER A 171 13.34 11.94 4.99
N ALA A 172 14.23 12.82 5.39
CA ALA A 172 15.45 13.13 4.64
C ALA A 172 16.65 13.20 5.58
N PHE A 173 17.81 12.83 5.07
CA PHE A 173 19.09 13.10 5.73
C PHE A 173 19.94 14.01 4.84
N SER A 174 20.78 14.83 5.45
CA SER A 174 21.59 15.79 4.70
C SER A 174 22.97 15.24 4.41
N VAL A 175 23.44 15.43 3.17
CA VAL A 175 24.82 15.18 2.74
C VAL A 175 25.39 16.49 2.22
N GLY A 176 26.21 17.15 3.02
CA GLY A 176 26.64 18.52 2.74
C GLY A 176 25.44 19.46 2.75
N ASP A 177 25.18 20.11 1.63
CA ASP A 177 24.10 21.07 1.40
C ASP A 177 22.87 20.45 0.71
N ARG A 178 22.82 19.12 0.57
CA ARG A 178 21.75 18.40 -0.11
C ARG A 178 20.97 17.54 0.84
N ASP A 179 19.64 17.63 0.78
CA ASP A 179 18.75 16.72 1.45
C ASP A 179 18.42 15.53 0.55
N ILE A 180 18.66 14.34 1.08
CA ILE A 180 18.42 13.07 0.40
C ILE A 180 17.18 12.44 1.02
N PRO A 181 16.07 12.33 0.28
CA PRO A 181 14.88 11.68 0.79
C PRO A 181 15.11 10.18 0.96
N TYR A 182 14.56 9.61 2.02
CA TYR A 182 14.58 8.17 2.25
C TYR A 182 13.23 7.64 2.71
N GLN A 183 13.03 6.36 2.47
CA GLN A 183 11.90 5.60 2.97
C GLN A 183 12.36 4.74 4.14
N ARG A 184 11.70 4.89 5.28
CA ARG A 184 11.96 4.07 6.46
C ARG A 184 11.73 2.59 6.15
N ALA A 185 12.61 1.71 6.63
CA ALA A 185 12.37 0.28 6.58
C ALA A 185 11.24 -0.12 7.53
N GLY A 186 10.37 -1.00 7.09
CA GLY A 186 9.39 -1.67 7.94
C GLY A 186 10.03 -2.81 8.72
N GLY A 187 9.60 -3.03 9.96
CA GLY A 187 10.01 -4.20 10.73
C GLY A 187 9.38 -5.49 10.21
N ALA A 188 10.14 -6.58 10.23
CA ALA A 188 9.57 -7.89 9.98
C ALA A 188 8.51 -8.21 11.05
N ASN A 189 7.38 -8.75 10.63
CA ASN A 189 6.27 -9.11 11.53
C ASN A 189 5.69 -7.91 12.35
N GLY A 190 5.71 -6.70 11.78
CA GLY A 190 5.15 -5.51 12.44
C GLY A 190 5.98 -4.95 13.60
N GLN A 191 7.23 -5.39 13.76
CA GLN A 191 8.12 -4.81 14.76
C GLN A 191 8.43 -3.35 14.44
N LYS A 192 8.47 -2.50 15.46
CA LYS A 192 8.92 -1.13 15.31
C LYS A 192 10.42 -1.13 15.01
N MET A 193 10.79 -0.55 13.87
CA MET A 193 12.18 -0.39 13.49
C MET A 193 12.73 0.92 14.03
N PRO A 194 14.00 0.96 14.50
CA PRO A 194 14.70 2.21 14.70
C PRO A 194 14.80 3.00 13.39
N ASP A 195 14.71 4.31 13.49
CA ASP A 195 14.82 5.23 12.35
C ASP A 195 16.19 5.87 12.30
N LEU A 196 16.65 6.30 11.12
CA LEU A 196 17.87 7.08 10.99
C LEU A 196 17.81 8.39 11.81
N SER A 197 16.62 8.96 12.01
CA SER A 197 16.40 10.12 12.87
C SER A 197 16.64 9.86 14.36
N ASP A 198 16.67 8.59 14.79
CA ASP A 198 16.99 8.21 16.17
C ASP A 198 18.52 8.26 16.43
N LEU A 199 19.33 8.37 15.37
CA LEU A 199 20.78 8.49 15.50
C LEU A 199 21.16 9.85 16.08
N THR A 200 21.96 9.83 17.11
CA THR A 200 22.49 11.03 17.78
C THR A 200 24.02 11.08 17.68
N GLY A 201 24.60 12.27 17.75
CA GLY A 201 26.05 12.46 17.76
C GLY A 201 26.70 12.56 16.37
N GLY A 202 25.90 12.83 15.30
CA GLY A 202 26.44 13.08 13.96
C GLY A 202 27.27 14.36 13.84
N PRO A 203 27.89 14.60 12.70
CA PRO A 203 27.72 13.91 11.43
C PRO A 203 28.32 12.50 11.41
N PHE A 204 27.68 11.58 10.64
CA PHE A 204 28.14 10.21 10.47
C PHE A 204 28.94 10.08 9.19
N GLU A 205 30.03 9.32 9.25
CA GLU A 205 30.74 8.89 8.05
C GLU A 205 29.95 7.77 7.36
N TYR A 206 29.86 7.79 6.04
CA TYR A 206 29.31 6.68 5.28
C TYR A 206 30.40 5.78 4.70
N VAL A 207 30.07 4.50 4.55
CA VAL A 207 30.96 3.46 4.04
C VAL A 207 30.23 2.71 2.92
N ASP A 208 30.91 2.51 1.79
CA ASP A 208 30.37 1.71 0.71
C ASP A 208 30.37 0.22 1.06
N GLY A 209 29.21 -0.39 1.07
CA GLY A 209 28.97 -1.81 1.33
C GLY A 209 28.72 -2.63 0.05
N GLY A 210 29.04 -2.07 -1.12
CA GLY A 210 28.85 -2.77 -2.40
C GLY A 210 27.40 -3.14 -2.65
N ILE A 211 27.16 -4.39 -3.04
CA ILE A 211 25.80 -4.95 -3.17
C ILE A 211 25.34 -5.66 -1.89
N GLY A 212 26.12 -5.64 -0.81
CA GLY A 212 25.86 -6.35 0.43
C GLY A 212 26.01 -7.86 0.31
N SER A 213 26.93 -8.32 -0.52
CA SER A 213 27.28 -9.74 -0.63
C SER A 213 28.08 -10.23 0.58
N ALA A 214 28.27 -11.53 0.69
CA ALA A 214 29.12 -12.10 1.73
C ALA A 214 30.58 -11.62 1.59
N GLU A 215 31.05 -11.46 0.37
CA GLU A 215 32.38 -10.93 0.04
C GLU A 215 32.51 -9.46 0.46
N ASP A 216 31.46 -8.63 0.21
CA ASP A 216 31.42 -7.23 0.64
C ASP A 216 31.49 -7.13 2.17
N GLY A 217 30.72 -7.97 2.87
CA GLY A 217 30.74 -8.04 4.34
C GLY A 217 32.11 -8.46 4.89
N ALA A 218 32.77 -9.44 4.26
CA ALA A 218 34.11 -9.87 4.62
C ALA A 218 35.16 -8.76 4.36
N ALA A 219 35.05 -8.06 3.24
CA ALA A 219 35.92 -6.93 2.91
C ALA A 219 35.77 -5.78 3.89
N LEU A 220 34.54 -5.43 4.28
CA LEU A 220 34.27 -4.42 5.31
C LEU A 220 34.87 -4.82 6.66
N LYS A 221 34.71 -6.06 7.08
CA LYS A 221 35.27 -6.57 8.32
C LYS A 221 36.81 -6.52 8.31
N ALA A 222 37.42 -6.86 7.18
CA ALA A 222 38.87 -6.78 7.02
C ALA A 222 39.39 -5.34 7.04
N LYS A 223 38.67 -4.40 6.40
CA LYS A 223 39.04 -2.99 6.34
C LYS A 223 38.79 -2.26 7.67
N TYR A 224 37.79 -2.67 8.42
CA TYR A 224 37.38 -2.07 9.69
C TYR A 224 37.35 -3.15 10.80
N PRO A 225 38.50 -3.64 11.26
CA PRO A 225 38.54 -4.72 12.24
C PRO A 225 37.91 -4.36 13.59
N GLU A 226 37.90 -3.06 13.95
CA GLU A 226 37.25 -2.54 15.16
C GLU A 226 35.72 -2.38 15.00
N GLY A 227 35.19 -2.67 13.82
CA GLY A 227 33.78 -2.52 13.48
C GLY A 227 33.43 -1.17 12.85
N LEU A 228 32.14 -0.94 12.66
CA LEU A 228 31.58 0.22 11.97
C LEU A 228 30.73 1.12 12.90
N ALA A 229 31.05 1.10 14.21
CA ALA A 229 30.39 1.99 15.16
C ALA A 229 30.56 3.46 14.73
N GLY A 230 29.46 4.24 14.71
CA GLY A 230 29.48 5.61 14.23
C GLY A 230 29.54 5.80 12.71
N LYS A 231 29.41 4.72 11.92
CA LYS A 231 29.39 4.79 10.47
C LYS A 231 28.08 4.21 9.91
N ILE A 232 27.59 4.80 8.82
CA ILE A 232 26.43 4.33 8.08
C ILE A 232 26.90 3.56 6.85
N VAL A 233 26.41 2.34 6.66
CA VAL A 233 26.75 1.53 5.48
C VAL A 233 25.75 1.75 4.38
N LEU A 234 26.24 2.13 3.20
CA LEU A 234 25.44 2.29 1.99
C LEU A 234 25.57 1.02 1.14
N VAL A 235 24.45 0.44 0.77
CA VAL A 235 24.40 -0.80 -0.03
C VAL A 235 23.54 -0.59 -1.25
N LYS A 236 24.03 -1.02 -2.39
CA LYS A 236 23.28 -0.96 -3.65
C LYS A 236 22.18 -1.99 -3.70
N ARG A 237 20.98 -1.62 -4.10
CA ARG A 237 19.91 -2.57 -4.46
C ARG A 237 20.38 -3.49 -5.59
N GLY A 238 19.86 -4.71 -5.67
CA GLY A 238 20.23 -5.67 -6.70
C GLY A 238 19.66 -7.07 -6.41
N SER A 239 20.38 -8.12 -6.82
CA SER A 239 19.89 -9.50 -6.83
C SER A 239 19.69 -10.17 -5.46
N LEU A 240 20.25 -9.60 -4.38
CA LEU A 240 20.10 -10.16 -3.03
C LEU A 240 18.89 -9.54 -2.31
N THR A 241 18.25 -10.31 -1.43
CA THR A 241 17.18 -9.76 -0.57
C THR A 241 17.76 -8.74 0.41
N PHE A 242 16.93 -7.78 0.84
CA PHE A 242 17.36 -6.76 1.80
C PHE A 242 17.87 -7.39 3.10
N GLN A 243 17.18 -8.42 3.60
CA GLN A 243 17.59 -9.14 4.80
C GLN A 243 18.95 -9.83 4.63
N THR A 244 19.23 -10.45 3.48
CA THR A 244 20.53 -11.08 3.20
C THR A 244 21.63 -10.04 3.19
N LYS A 245 21.42 -8.88 2.53
CA LYS A 245 22.38 -7.78 2.52
C LYS A 245 22.70 -7.30 3.92
N PHE A 246 21.67 -7.09 4.75
CA PHE A 246 21.85 -6.67 6.13
C PHE A 246 22.62 -7.72 6.94
N ASN A 247 22.23 -8.99 6.88
CA ASN A 247 22.87 -10.06 7.64
C ASN A 247 24.36 -10.21 7.34
N ASN A 248 24.77 -10.00 6.08
CA ASN A 248 26.16 -10.05 5.67
C ASN A 248 27.01 -8.92 6.28
N ILE A 249 26.40 -7.80 6.65
CA ILE A 249 27.07 -6.59 7.14
C ILE A 249 26.91 -6.39 8.65
N ALA A 250 25.83 -6.87 9.22
CA ALA A 250 25.46 -6.65 10.62
C ALA A 250 26.55 -7.06 11.63
N GLY A 251 27.34 -8.07 11.32
CA GLY A 251 28.47 -8.52 12.15
C GLY A 251 29.55 -7.43 12.38
N SER A 252 29.62 -6.40 11.54
CA SER A 252 30.49 -5.23 11.69
C SER A 252 29.88 -4.11 12.54
N LYS A 253 28.67 -4.28 13.04
CA LYS A 253 27.93 -3.36 13.94
C LYS A 253 27.89 -1.91 13.44
N PRO A 254 27.30 -1.65 12.25
CA PRO A 254 27.14 -0.30 11.74
C PRO A 254 26.17 0.50 12.61
N ALA A 255 26.33 1.83 12.64
CA ALA A 255 25.39 2.75 13.28
C ALA A 255 24.07 2.84 12.51
N GLY A 256 24.09 2.68 11.18
CA GLY A 256 22.92 2.67 10.32
C GLY A 256 23.18 1.91 9.02
N PHE A 257 22.08 1.53 8.35
CA PHE A 257 22.12 0.76 7.11
C PHE A 257 21.16 1.37 6.09
N ILE A 258 21.68 1.77 4.95
CA ILE A 258 20.89 2.39 3.88
C ILE A 258 21.05 1.59 2.60
N VAL A 259 19.93 1.26 1.95
CA VAL A 259 19.94 0.69 0.61
C VAL A 259 19.52 1.74 -0.40
N TYR A 260 20.44 2.07 -1.32
CA TYR A 260 20.13 2.99 -2.40
C TYR A 260 19.70 2.24 -3.67
N ASN A 261 18.87 2.90 -4.46
CA ASN A 261 18.31 2.30 -5.67
C ASN A 261 19.38 2.04 -6.74
N ASN A 262 19.23 0.95 -7.47
CA ASN A 262 20.16 0.57 -8.54
C ASN A 262 19.76 1.11 -9.92
N VAL A 263 18.56 1.69 -10.03
CA VAL A 263 18.04 2.33 -11.24
C VAL A 263 17.78 3.80 -10.92
N PRO A 264 18.45 4.75 -11.59
CA PRO A 264 18.18 6.17 -11.39
C PRO A 264 16.73 6.53 -11.73
N GLY A 265 16.10 7.34 -10.87
CA GLY A 265 14.72 7.80 -11.08
C GLY A 265 13.65 6.80 -10.67
N ASP A 266 14.01 5.63 -10.16
CA ASP A 266 13.02 4.70 -9.59
C ASP A 266 12.46 5.24 -8.26
N SER A 267 11.20 4.88 -7.99
CA SER A 267 10.55 5.17 -6.71
C SER A 267 11.30 4.55 -5.53
N LEU A 268 11.20 5.18 -4.38
CA LEU A 268 11.67 4.60 -3.13
C LEU A 268 10.94 3.28 -2.86
N VAL A 269 11.66 2.30 -2.35
CA VAL A 269 11.14 0.96 -2.08
C VAL A 269 11.11 0.74 -0.58
N VAL A 270 9.94 0.39 -0.06
CA VAL A 270 9.83 0.00 1.34
C VAL A 270 10.53 -1.34 1.55
N MET A 271 11.51 -1.34 2.43
CA MET A 271 12.18 -2.57 2.88
C MET A 271 11.46 -3.14 4.09
N SER A 272 11.47 -4.47 4.23
CA SER A 272 11.11 -5.13 5.47
C SER A 272 12.34 -5.89 5.99
N LEU A 273 12.77 -5.55 7.20
CA LEU A 273 14.01 -6.05 7.81
C LEU A 273 13.81 -6.42 9.28
N ALA A 274 14.65 -7.35 9.75
CA ALA A 274 14.94 -7.56 11.16
C ALA A 274 16.40 -7.12 11.40
N THR A 275 16.62 -6.03 12.13
CA THR A 275 17.94 -5.37 12.22
C THR A 275 18.54 -5.37 13.62
N ASP A 276 17.97 -6.09 14.59
CA ASP A 276 18.46 -6.16 15.97
C ASP A 276 18.81 -4.78 16.57
N GLY A 277 17.99 -3.79 16.24
CA GLY A 277 18.12 -2.41 16.74
C GLY A 277 19.00 -1.48 15.90
N VAL A 278 19.53 -1.90 14.77
CA VAL A 278 20.24 -0.99 13.85
C VAL A 278 19.20 -0.21 13.01
N PRO A 279 19.25 1.14 12.95
CA PRO A 279 18.44 1.97 12.08
C PRO A 279 18.64 1.64 10.59
N ALA A 280 17.53 1.58 9.81
CA ALA A 280 17.57 1.25 8.39
C ALA A 280 16.49 2.00 7.58
#